data_7216b75bb17a61a368ef3d1453c04096
#
_entry.id   7216b75bb17a61a368ef3d1453c04096
#
_cell.length_a   1.000
_cell.length_b   1.000
_cell.length_c   1.000
_cell.angle_alpha   90.00
_cell.angle_beta   90.00
_cell.angle_gamma   90.00
#
_symmetry.space_group_name_H-M   'P 1'
#
loop_
_entity.id
_entity.type
_entity.pdbx_description
1 polymer ?
#
loop_
_entity_poly.entity_id
_entity_poly.type
_entity_poly.pdbx_seq_one_letter_code
_entity_poly.pdbx_strand_id
1 'polypeptide(L)'
;MANIGTIPSNFQAILNMLKKQEGGRLHRNPGEKDITNGYGIYKYVHPNAEIWTYYNKLAVAVGITEPSYNWSDINLKVIQANIDPAEELWLSYLFYKDYYAPICLEQCDEIITPAIASIYANGSKLCVRSIQRALGYLYRDHVKDTSFPNDFAIDGSFGPATKAWFLKVSTLDKRFIQEFKRQFLSCCKYEYQRLAESNPEKFGKFLKGWNNRVDSLI
;
A
#
# COMPACT_ATOMS: atom_id res chain seq x y z
N MET A 1 21.34 13.23 -13.69
CA MET A 1 20.88 12.00 -13.02
C MET A 1 20.50 12.37 -11.59
N ALA A 2 19.31 12.02 -11.14
CA ALA A 2 18.93 12.21 -9.75
C ALA A 2 19.87 11.36 -8.86
N ASN A 3 20.18 11.85 -7.67
CA ASN A 3 20.99 11.11 -6.71
C ASN A 3 20.10 9.98 -6.13
N ILE A 4 20.15 8.79 -6.78
CA ILE A 4 19.33 7.64 -6.41
C ILE A 4 19.96 7.02 -5.15
N GLY A 5 19.29 7.17 -4.01
CA GLY A 5 19.67 6.57 -2.74
C GLY A 5 19.36 5.07 -2.66
N THR A 6 19.67 4.46 -1.53
CA THR A 6 19.34 3.05 -1.26
C THR A 6 17.90 2.94 -0.75
N ILE A 7 17.08 2.12 -1.41
CA ILE A 7 15.71 1.81 -0.96
C ILE A 7 15.79 0.72 0.11
N PRO A 8 15.18 0.90 1.30
CA PRO A 8 15.13 -0.13 2.34
C PRO A 8 14.46 -1.42 1.84
N SER A 9 14.90 -2.59 2.34
CA SER A 9 14.42 -3.90 1.88
C SER A 9 12.90 -4.07 2.02
N ASN A 10 12.33 -3.59 3.12
CA ASN A 10 10.89 -3.61 3.35
C ASN A 10 10.10 -2.79 2.31
N PHE A 11 10.63 -1.61 1.89
CA PHE A 11 10.03 -0.84 0.80
C PHE A 11 10.25 -1.47 -0.56
N GLN A 12 11.38 -2.13 -0.79
CA GLN A 12 11.58 -2.90 -2.01
C GLN A 12 10.54 -4.01 -2.15
N ALA A 13 10.22 -4.70 -1.05
CA ALA A 13 9.16 -5.71 -1.02
C ALA A 13 7.77 -5.12 -1.33
N ILE A 14 7.46 -3.95 -0.76
CA ILE A 14 6.21 -3.21 -1.06
C ILE A 14 6.13 -2.85 -2.55
N LEU A 15 7.17 -2.23 -3.10
CA LEU A 15 7.19 -1.77 -4.49
C LEU A 15 7.09 -2.94 -5.48
N ASN A 16 7.76 -4.05 -5.20
CA ASN A 16 7.65 -5.27 -6.01
C ASN A 16 6.23 -5.82 -6.02
N MET A 17 5.56 -5.83 -4.86
CA MET A 17 4.15 -6.25 -4.74
C MET A 17 3.23 -5.31 -5.52
N LEU A 18 3.37 -3.99 -5.35
CA LEU A 18 2.56 -2.99 -6.07
C LEU A 18 2.77 -3.10 -7.58
N LYS A 19 4.01 -3.18 -8.06
CA LYS A 19 4.32 -3.37 -9.48
C LYS A 19 3.65 -4.60 -10.07
N LYS A 20 3.62 -5.70 -9.31
CA LYS A 20 2.94 -6.94 -9.73
C LYS A 20 1.42 -6.76 -9.79
N GLN A 21 0.82 -6.09 -8.81
CA GLN A 21 -0.63 -5.87 -8.73
C GLN A 21 -1.14 -4.88 -9.79
N GLU A 22 -0.37 -3.82 -10.06
CA GLU A 22 -0.75 -2.73 -10.96
C GLU A 22 -0.26 -2.94 -12.42
N GLY A 23 0.42 -4.06 -12.69
CA GLY A 23 0.86 -4.43 -14.03
C GLY A 23 2.15 -3.77 -14.52
N GLY A 24 2.81 -2.96 -13.69
CA GLY A 24 4.18 -2.46 -13.91
C GLY A 24 4.37 -1.48 -15.07
N ARG A 25 3.32 -0.84 -15.56
CA ARG A 25 3.40 0.11 -16.68
C ARG A 25 2.47 1.31 -16.53
N LEU A 26 2.87 2.40 -17.17
CA LEU A 26 2.04 3.59 -17.32
C LEU A 26 0.78 3.24 -18.12
N HIS A 27 -0.41 3.51 -17.57
CA HIS A 27 -1.69 3.16 -18.18
C HIS A 27 -2.80 4.12 -17.77
N ARG A 28 -3.95 3.97 -18.42
CA ARG A 28 -5.22 4.57 -18.01
C ARG A 28 -6.29 3.48 -18.05
N ASN A 29 -6.98 3.27 -16.93
CA ASN A 29 -8.09 2.35 -16.91
C ASN A 29 -9.36 2.99 -17.52
N PRO A 30 -10.27 2.19 -18.08
CA PRO A 30 -11.54 2.70 -18.58
C PRO A 30 -12.27 3.51 -17.50
N GLY A 31 -12.64 4.76 -17.84
CA GLY A 31 -13.33 5.68 -16.93
C GLY A 31 -12.43 6.49 -16.00
N GLU A 32 -11.13 6.30 -16.01
CA GLU A 32 -10.19 7.16 -15.28
C GLU A 32 -10.02 8.52 -15.99
N LYS A 33 -9.91 9.58 -15.18
CA LYS A 33 -9.75 10.95 -15.66
C LYS A 33 -8.33 11.32 -16.06
N ASP A 34 -7.33 10.53 -15.59
CA ASP A 34 -5.91 10.73 -15.87
C ASP A 34 -5.18 9.37 -15.83
N ILE A 35 -3.88 9.37 -15.85
CA ILE A 35 -3.00 8.21 -15.93
C ILE A 35 -2.61 7.66 -14.56
N THR A 36 -2.30 6.37 -14.53
CA THR A 36 -1.72 5.66 -13.37
C THR A 36 -0.35 5.11 -13.75
N ASN A 37 0.64 5.22 -12.86
CA ASN A 37 1.97 4.64 -13.12
C ASN A 37 2.01 3.14 -12.81
N GLY A 38 3.12 2.50 -13.15
CA GLY A 38 3.33 1.06 -12.96
C GLY A 38 3.32 0.57 -11.51
N TYR A 39 3.27 1.47 -10.54
CA TYR A 39 3.19 1.19 -9.09
C TYR A 39 1.85 1.61 -8.48
N GLY A 40 0.85 2.01 -9.30
CA GLY A 40 -0.49 2.34 -8.82
C GLY A 40 -0.68 3.77 -8.32
N ILE A 41 0.29 4.67 -8.54
CA ILE A 41 0.09 6.09 -8.23
C ILE A 41 -0.82 6.69 -9.30
N TYR A 42 -2.03 7.12 -8.91
CA TYR A 42 -3.02 7.70 -9.82
C TYR A 42 -2.92 9.23 -9.82
N LYS A 43 -2.64 9.83 -10.98
CA LYS A 43 -2.36 11.27 -11.10
C LYS A 43 -3.52 12.15 -10.66
N TYR A 44 -4.75 11.79 -11.00
CA TYR A 44 -5.92 12.56 -10.61
C TYR A 44 -6.09 12.70 -9.08
N VAL A 45 -5.69 11.66 -8.33
CA VAL A 45 -5.76 11.65 -6.87
C VAL A 45 -4.53 12.31 -6.24
N HIS A 46 -3.37 12.15 -6.88
CA HIS A 46 -2.07 12.63 -6.39
C HIS A 46 -1.38 13.54 -7.42
N PRO A 47 -1.99 14.67 -7.81
CA PRO A 47 -1.50 15.49 -8.94
C PRO A 47 -0.13 16.13 -8.69
N ASN A 48 0.28 16.28 -7.42
CA ASN A 48 1.52 16.91 -7.01
C ASN A 48 2.67 15.91 -6.76
N ALA A 49 2.46 14.61 -6.98
CA ALA A 49 3.55 13.64 -6.83
C ALA A 49 4.66 13.92 -7.84
N GLU A 50 5.91 13.94 -7.37
CA GLU A 50 7.10 14.32 -8.17
C GLU A 50 7.27 13.48 -9.43
N ILE A 51 6.84 12.22 -9.39
CA ILE A 51 6.87 11.31 -10.54
C ILE A 51 6.16 11.87 -11.78
N TRP A 52 5.14 12.72 -11.61
CA TRP A 52 4.44 13.33 -12.75
C TRP A 52 5.29 14.38 -13.46
N THR A 53 6.14 15.08 -12.71
CA THR A 53 7.14 15.99 -13.30
C THR A 53 8.14 15.22 -14.15
N TYR A 54 8.55 14.05 -13.72
CA TYR A 54 9.42 13.16 -14.48
C TYR A 54 8.75 12.70 -15.78
N TYR A 55 7.53 12.16 -15.74
CA TYR A 55 6.82 11.72 -16.94
C TYR A 55 6.52 12.88 -17.92
N ASN A 56 6.20 14.07 -17.42
CA ASN A 56 6.00 15.24 -18.27
C ASN A 56 7.30 15.63 -19.01
N LYS A 57 8.46 15.57 -18.35
CA LYS A 57 9.76 15.80 -19.00
C LYS A 57 10.03 14.77 -20.09
N LEU A 58 9.75 13.49 -19.84
CA LEU A 58 9.89 12.43 -20.85
C LEU A 58 8.95 12.67 -22.04
N ALA A 59 7.69 13.02 -21.79
CA ALA A 59 6.73 13.33 -22.84
C ALA A 59 7.22 14.45 -23.76
N VAL A 60 7.67 15.56 -23.18
CA VAL A 60 8.24 16.68 -23.94
C VAL A 60 9.47 16.25 -24.75
N ALA A 61 10.36 15.47 -24.15
CA ALA A 61 11.58 14.98 -24.83
C ALA A 61 11.29 14.09 -26.05
N VAL A 62 10.13 13.42 -26.07
CA VAL A 62 9.68 12.60 -27.21
C VAL A 62 8.65 13.30 -28.11
N GLY A 63 8.47 14.62 -27.95
CA GLY A 63 7.61 15.46 -28.80
C GLY A 63 6.12 15.44 -28.45
N ILE A 64 5.76 14.95 -27.27
CA ILE A 64 4.38 14.93 -26.77
C ILE A 64 4.18 16.19 -25.88
N THR A 65 3.38 17.14 -26.37
CA THR A 65 3.18 18.45 -25.72
C THR A 65 1.80 18.63 -25.06
N GLU A 66 0.85 17.76 -25.36
CA GLU A 66 -0.46 17.75 -24.75
C GLU A 66 -0.42 17.30 -23.27
N PRO A 67 -1.37 17.77 -22.44
CA PRO A 67 -1.44 17.35 -21.04
C PRO A 67 -1.80 15.86 -20.92
N SER A 68 -1.37 15.23 -19.83
CA SER A 68 -1.44 13.78 -19.62
C SER A 68 -2.84 13.17 -19.73
N TYR A 69 -3.88 13.91 -19.36
CA TYR A 69 -5.26 13.44 -19.52
C TYR A 69 -5.70 13.29 -20.98
N ASN A 70 -4.91 13.81 -21.94
CA ASN A 70 -5.10 13.65 -23.38
C ASN A 70 -4.14 12.63 -24.01
N TRP A 71 -3.20 12.05 -23.27
CA TRP A 71 -2.27 11.08 -23.85
C TRP A 71 -3.01 9.85 -24.35
N SER A 72 -2.80 9.55 -25.62
CA SER A 72 -3.30 8.33 -26.25
C SER A 72 -2.53 7.09 -25.77
N ASP A 73 -3.04 5.90 -26.07
CA ASP A 73 -2.32 4.64 -25.79
C ASP A 73 -0.97 4.58 -26.50
N ILE A 74 -0.84 5.23 -27.67
CA ILE A 74 0.44 5.34 -28.40
C ILE A 74 1.39 6.22 -27.60
N ASN A 75 0.95 7.37 -27.12
CA ASN A 75 1.76 8.26 -26.29
C ASN A 75 2.24 7.57 -25.02
N LEU A 76 1.35 6.82 -24.33
CA LEU A 76 1.71 6.06 -23.15
C LEU A 76 2.80 5.01 -23.45
N LYS A 77 2.71 4.30 -24.58
CA LYS A 77 3.74 3.34 -24.99
C LYS A 77 5.07 4.00 -25.33
N VAL A 78 5.04 5.17 -25.98
CA VAL A 78 6.26 5.92 -26.32
C VAL A 78 6.94 6.42 -25.05
N ILE A 79 6.19 7.01 -24.12
CA ILE A 79 6.73 7.46 -22.84
C ILE A 79 7.28 6.27 -22.05
N GLN A 80 6.52 5.15 -21.96
CA GLN A 80 6.93 3.93 -21.26
C GLN A 80 8.26 3.38 -21.78
N ALA A 81 8.52 3.44 -23.08
CA ALA A 81 9.78 2.97 -23.69
C ALA A 81 10.99 3.84 -23.33
N ASN A 82 10.78 5.05 -22.83
CA ASN A 82 11.83 5.99 -22.44
C ASN A 82 11.98 6.14 -20.93
N ILE A 83 11.21 5.39 -20.14
CA ILE A 83 11.35 5.41 -18.68
C ILE A 83 12.68 4.79 -18.26
N ASP A 84 13.43 5.50 -17.42
CA ASP A 84 14.51 4.91 -16.63
C ASP A 84 13.90 4.14 -15.45
N PRO A 85 14.01 2.80 -15.40
CA PRO A 85 13.39 2.00 -14.35
C PRO A 85 13.90 2.34 -12.94
N ALA A 86 15.16 2.77 -12.81
CA ALA A 86 15.74 3.10 -11.53
C ALA A 86 15.20 4.44 -11.01
N GLU A 87 15.04 5.42 -11.89
CA GLU A 87 14.46 6.73 -11.53
C GLU A 87 12.96 6.60 -11.21
N GLU A 88 12.19 5.83 -11.99
CA GLU A 88 10.78 5.55 -11.69
C GLU A 88 10.61 4.84 -10.36
N LEU A 89 11.44 3.84 -10.08
CA LEU A 89 11.44 3.09 -8.81
C LEU A 89 11.73 4.04 -7.62
N TRP A 90 12.74 4.90 -7.76
CA TRP A 90 13.13 5.85 -6.73
C TRP A 90 12.03 6.86 -6.43
N LEU A 91 11.44 7.47 -7.46
CA LEU A 91 10.34 8.42 -7.31
C LEU A 91 9.08 7.77 -6.72
N SER A 92 8.81 6.51 -7.08
CA SER A 92 7.73 5.74 -6.48
C SER A 92 8.00 5.44 -5.00
N TYR A 93 9.27 5.13 -4.63
CA TYR A 93 9.67 4.97 -3.24
C TYR A 93 9.45 6.26 -2.43
N LEU A 94 9.87 7.42 -2.93
CA LEU A 94 9.70 8.69 -2.24
C LEU A 94 8.22 8.98 -1.97
N PHE A 95 7.36 8.75 -2.97
CA PHE A 95 5.92 8.88 -2.80
C PHE A 95 5.38 7.96 -1.70
N TYR A 96 5.66 6.65 -1.78
CA TYR A 96 5.12 5.68 -0.83
C TYR A 96 5.73 5.79 0.57
N LYS A 97 6.98 6.22 0.70
CA LYS A 97 7.57 6.53 1.99
C LYS A 97 6.73 7.57 2.75
N ASP A 98 6.39 8.67 2.09
CA ASP A 98 5.58 9.72 2.70
C ASP A 98 4.11 9.26 2.90
N TYR A 99 3.57 8.51 1.95
CA TYR A 99 2.21 7.97 2.02
C TYR A 99 2.01 7.02 3.22
N TYR A 100 3.00 6.17 3.54
CA TYR A 100 2.93 5.22 4.65
C TYR A 100 3.56 5.73 5.96
N ALA A 101 4.14 6.92 5.98
CA ALA A 101 4.73 7.52 7.18
C ALA A 101 3.76 7.55 8.38
N PRO A 102 2.44 7.85 8.22
CA PRO A 102 1.51 7.87 9.33
C PRO A 102 1.39 6.56 10.10
N ILE A 103 1.64 5.40 9.45
CA ILE A 103 1.61 4.08 10.09
C ILE A 103 3.01 3.49 10.28
N CYS A 104 4.06 4.28 10.12
CA CYS A 104 5.46 3.92 10.39
C CYS A 104 5.93 2.65 9.65
N LEU A 105 5.43 2.42 8.43
CA LEU A 105 5.68 1.16 7.71
C LEU A 105 7.17 0.97 7.35
N GLU A 106 7.93 2.05 7.27
CA GLU A 106 9.40 2.03 7.06
C GLU A 106 10.19 1.38 8.21
N GLN A 107 9.58 1.28 9.41
CA GLN A 107 10.19 0.70 10.60
C GLN A 107 9.74 -0.74 10.85
N CYS A 108 8.94 -1.31 9.95
CA CYS A 108 8.35 -2.63 10.11
C CYS A 108 9.14 -3.70 9.35
N ASP A 109 9.00 -4.96 9.80
CA ASP A 109 9.61 -6.10 9.15
C ASP A 109 9.05 -6.34 7.74
N GLU A 110 9.91 -6.76 6.81
CA GLU A 110 9.56 -7.02 5.40
C GLU A 110 8.50 -8.12 5.20
N ILE A 111 8.34 -9.02 6.18
CA ILE A 111 7.33 -10.08 6.14
C ILE A 111 5.91 -9.51 6.16
N ILE A 112 5.68 -8.41 6.91
CA ILE A 112 4.36 -7.83 7.13
C ILE A 112 4.08 -6.61 6.24
N THR A 113 5.12 -5.86 5.84
CA THR A 113 4.96 -4.57 5.17
C THR A 113 4.17 -4.63 3.86
N PRO A 114 4.38 -5.62 2.94
CA PRO A 114 3.59 -5.67 1.70
C PRO A 114 2.10 -5.90 1.95
N ALA A 115 1.76 -6.76 2.92
CA ALA A 115 0.37 -7.04 3.25
C ALA A 115 -0.33 -5.79 3.82
N ILE A 116 0.31 -5.10 4.75
CA ILE A 116 -0.23 -3.88 5.36
C ILE A 116 -0.35 -2.77 4.32
N ALA A 117 0.68 -2.56 3.49
CA ALA A 117 0.67 -1.55 2.43
C ALA A 117 -0.51 -1.74 1.46
N SER A 118 -0.74 -2.98 1.00
CA SER A 118 -1.84 -3.31 0.09
C SER A 118 -3.21 -3.02 0.70
N ILE A 119 -3.42 -3.36 1.98
CA ILE A 119 -4.70 -3.13 2.66
C ILE A 119 -4.88 -1.64 3.01
N TYR A 120 -3.82 -0.95 3.45
CA TYR A 120 -3.87 0.47 3.82
C TYR A 120 -4.24 1.35 2.63
N ALA A 121 -3.71 1.07 1.45
CA ALA A 121 -4.03 1.78 0.22
C ALA A 121 -5.52 1.65 -0.18
N ASN A 122 -6.20 0.57 0.22
CA ASN A 122 -7.61 0.34 -0.07
C ASN A 122 -8.57 0.86 1.02
N GLY A 123 -8.07 1.12 2.23
CA GLY A 123 -8.91 1.60 3.32
C GLY A 123 -8.13 1.74 4.62
N SER A 124 -7.55 2.91 4.84
CA SER A 124 -6.67 3.19 5.98
C SER A 124 -7.30 2.85 7.33
N LYS A 125 -8.54 3.28 7.58
CA LYS A 125 -9.23 3.01 8.86
C LYS A 125 -9.51 1.52 9.08
N LEU A 126 -9.89 0.80 8.03
CA LEU A 126 -10.10 -0.65 8.08
C LEU A 126 -8.77 -1.37 8.36
N CYS A 127 -7.70 -0.97 7.68
CA CYS A 127 -6.37 -1.51 7.90
C CYS A 127 -5.92 -1.34 9.35
N VAL A 128 -6.07 -0.13 9.92
CA VAL A 128 -5.68 0.14 11.31
C VAL A 128 -6.50 -0.69 12.30
N ARG A 129 -7.82 -0.84 12.09
CA ARG A 129 -8.64 -1.73 12.94
C ARG A 129 -8.18 -3.18 12.86
N SER A 130 -7.78 -3.64 11.68
CA SER A 130 -7.25 -5.00 11.49
C SER A 130 -5.90 -5.17 12.20
N ILE A 131 -5.02 -4.16 12.16
CA ILE A 131 -3.77 -4.13 12.95
C ILE A 131 -4.10 -4.24 14.45
N GLN A 132 -5.00 -3.39 14.95
CA GLN A 132 -5.38 -3.37 16.36
C GLN A 132 -5.93 -4.72 16.86
N ARG A 133 -6.78 -5.39 16.06
CA ARG A 133 -7.28 -6.74 16.36
C ARG A 133 -6.16 -7.77 16.37
N ALA A 134 -5.30 -7.76 15.34
CA ALA A 134 -4.19 -8.69 15.22
C ALA A 134 -3.19 -8.56 16.37
N LEU A 135 -2.92 -7.34 16.84
CA LEU A 135 -2.13 -7.09 18.05
C LEU A 135 -2.74 -7.74 19.27
N GLY A 136 -4.06 -7.60 19.45
CA GLY A 136 -4.78 -8.26 20.56
C GLY A 136 -4.60 -9.77 20.54
N TYR A 137 -4.85 -10.43 19.41
CA TYR A 137 -4.65 -11.87 19.26
C TYR A 137 -3.19 -12.28 19.45
N LEU A 138 -2.25 -11.57 18.85
CA LEU A 138 -0.83 -11.90 18.98
C LEU A 138 -0.36 -11.85 20.44
N TYR A 139 -0.56 -10.72 21.09
CA TYR A 139 0.03 -10.49 22.43
C TYR A 139 -0.68 -11.24 23.55
N ARG A 140 -2.00 -11.45 23.47
CA ARG A 140 -2.73 -12.20 24.48
C ARG A 140 -2.61 -13.72 24.31
N ASP A 141 -2.78 -14.22 23.09
CA ASP A 141 -2.96 -15.64 22.85
C ASP A 141 -1.64 -16.36 22.51
N HIS A 142 -0.72 -15.69 21.82
CA HIS A 142 0.52 -16.30 21.33
C HIS A 142 1.76 -15.88 22.10
N VAL A 143 2.02 -14.58 22.28
CA VAL A 143 3.17 -14.08 23.05
C VAL A 143 2.91 -14.19 24.57
N LYS A 144 1.64 -14.08 24.95
CA LYS A 144 1.18 -14.07 26.37
C LYS A 144 1.85 -12.96 27.19
N ASP A 145 1.97 -11.77 26.54
CA ASP A 145 2.53 -10.57 27.20
C ASP A 145 1.49 -9.95 28.12
N THR A 146 1.67 -10.12 29.43
CA THR A 146 0.75 -9.61 30.44
C THR A 146 0.72 -8.07 30.54
N SER A 147 1.69 -7.38 29.91
CA SER A 147 1.70 -5.92 29.82
C SER A 147 0.82 -5.37 28.70
N PHE A 148 0.31 -6.24 27.80
CA PHE A 148 -0.63 -5.81 26.76
C PHE A 148 -1.98 -5.45 27.38
N PRO A 149 -2.53 -4.24 27.11
CA PRO A 149 -3.76 -3.78 27.75
C PRO A 149 -4.98 -4.66 27.43
N ASN A 150 -5.77 -5.02 28.44
CA ASN A 150 -7.01 -5.77 28.25
C ASN A 150 -8.08 -4.96 27.51
N ASP A 151 -8.09 -3.64 27.70
CA ASP A 151 -9.01 -2.67 27.11
C ASP A 151 -8.43 -1.98 25.86
N PHE A 152 -7.47 -2.62 25.18
CA PHE A 152 -6.84 -2.08 23.98
C PHE A 152 -7.88 -1.72 22.91
N ALA A 153 -7.96 -0.43 22.57
CA ALA A 153 -8.98 0.12 21.70
C ALA A 153 -8.87 -0.38 20.25
N ILE A 154 -10.02 -0.69 19.63
CA ILE A 154 -10.14 -1.06 18.20
C ILE A 154 -10.99 0.02 17.52
N ASP A 155 -10.45 1.23 17.44
CA ASP A 155 -11.13 2.43 16.93
C ASP A 155 -10.78 2.80 15.49
N GLY A 156 -9.70 2.20 14.95
CA GLY A 156 -9.16 2.51 13.62
C GLY A 156 -8.28 3.77 13.61
N SER A 157 -7.82 4.22 14.79
CA SER A 157 -6.89 5.34 14.93
C SER A 157 -5.48 4.81 15.20
N PHE A 158 -4.49 5.21 14.38
CA PHE A 158 -3.10 4.82 14.59
C PHE A 158 -2.41 5.76 15.59
N GLY A 159 -2.94 5.76 16.83
CA GLY A 159 -2.43 6.58 17.93
C GLY A 159 -1.18 5.99 18.60
N PRO A 160 -0.62 6.69 19.62
CA PRO A 160 0.63 6.29 20.29
C PRO A 160 0.63 4.85 20.81
N ALA A 161 -0.48 4.39 21.41
CA ALA A 161 -0.60 3.03 21.93
C ALA A 161 -0.53 1.99 20.79
N THR A 162 -1.30 2.19 19.71
CA THR A 162 -1.26 1.31 18.53
C THR A 162 0.14 1.28 17.92
N LYS A 163 0.77 2.45 17.74
CA LYS A 163 2.13 2.59 17.22
C LYS A 163 3.14 1.79 18.04
N ALA A 164 3.14 1.98 19.36
CA ALA A 164 4.10 1.33 20.26
C ALA A 164 4.04 -0.21 20.14
N TRP A 165 2.84 -0.79 20.22
CA TRP A 165 2.65 -2.23 20.11
C TRP A 165 2.91 -2.77 18.70
N PHE A 166 2.55 -2.00 17.68
CA PHE A 166 2.79 -2.38 16.29
C PHE A 166 4.28 -2.45 15.96
N LEU A 167 5.06 -1.45 16.35
CA LEU A 167 6.51 -1.45 16.12
C LEU A 167 7.21 -2.57 16.90
N LYS A 168 6.71 -2.93 18.08
CA LYS A 168 7.24 -4.05 18.88
C LYS A 168 7.11 -5.40 18.13
N VAL A 169 6.13 -5.57 17.22
CA VAL A 169 6.00 -6.79 16.41
C VAL A 169 7.28 -7.11 15.65
N SER A 170 7.91 -6.10 15.05
CA SER A 170 9.12 -6.26 14.25
C SER A 170 10.38 -6.65 15.06
N THR A 171 10.30 -6.60 16.40
CA THR A 171 11.37 -7.05 17.32
C THR A 171 11.18 -8.47 17.82
N LEU A 172 10.07 -9.12 17.46
CA LEU A 172 9.78 -10.49 17.88
C LEU A 172 10.47 -11.53 16.99
N ASP A 173 10.50 -12.77 17.46
CA ASP A 173 10.92 -13.90 16.62
C ASP A 173 10.08 -13.99 15.34
N LYS A 174 10.69 -14.41 14.22
CA LYS A 174 10.02 -14.50 12.90
C LYS A 174 8.71 -15.29 12.94
N ARG A 175 8.60 -16.33 13.77
CA ARG A 175 7.36 -17.11 13.98
C ARG A 175 6.19 -16.22 14.44
N PHE A 176 6.46 -15.26 15.34
CA PHE A 176 5.44 -14.35 15.84
C PHE A 176 5.11 -13.24 14.83
N ILE A 177 6.10 -12.79 14.04
CA ILE A 177 5.87 -11.86 12.93
C ILE A 177 4.98 -12.50 11.86
N GLN A 178 5.23 -13.76 11.52
CA GLN A 178 4.38 -14.54 10.59
C GLN A 178 2.98 -14.76 11.17
N GLU A 179 2.88 -15.07 12.47
CA GLU A 179 1.58 -15.21 13.15
C GLU A 179 0.82 -13.90 13.15
N PHE A 180 1.47 -12.76 13.41
CA PHE A 180 0.86 -11.45 13.27
C PHE A 180 0.31 -11.24 11.86
N LYS A 181 1.10 -11.54 10.81
CA LYS A 181 0.65 -11.43 9.41
C LYS A 181 -0.61 -12.26 9.19
N ARG A 182 -0.63 -13.51 9.63
CA ARG A 182 -1.77 -14.42 9.50
C ARG A 182 -3.02 -13.86 10.19
N GLN A 183 -2.89 -13.38 11.43
CA GLN A 183 -3.97 -12.77 12.18
C GLN A 183 -4.47 -11.47 11.53
N PHE A 184 -3.54 -10.62 11.07
CA PHE A 184 -3.88 -9.39 10.36
C PHE A 184 -4.74 -9.66 9.12
N LEU A 185 -4.34 -10.61 8.27
CA LEU A 185 -5.10 -10.98 7.07
C LEU A 185 -6.48 -11.54 7.40
N SER A 186 -6.58 -12.37 8.44
CA SER A 186 -7.88 -12.86 8.97
C SER A 186 -8.76 -11.71 9.44
N CYS A 187 -8.20 -10.76 10.19
CA CYS A 187 -8.92 -9.57 10.65
C CYS A 187 -9.37 -8.67 9.49
N CYS A 188 -8.59 -8.58 8.40
CA CYS A 188 -9.00 -7.85 7.20
C CYS A 188 -10.26 -8.45 6.58
N LYS A 189 -10.32 -9.78 6.42
CA LYS A 189 -11.53 -10.47 5.92
C LYS A 189 -12.74 -10.20 6.80
N TYR A 190 -12.56 -10.27 8.12
CA TYR A 190 -13.62 -9.94 9.10
C TYR A 190 -14.11 -8.49 8.94
N GLU A 191 -13.21 -7.51 8.85
CA GLU A 191 -13.59 -6.11 8.69
C GLU A 191 -14.24 -5.83 7.32
N TYR A 192 -13.83 -6.50 6.25
CA TYR A 192 -14.47 -6.41 4.94
C TYR A 192 -15.88 -7.01 4.96
N GLN A 193 -16.05 -8.19 5.58
CA GLN A 193 -17.36 -8.79 5.77
C GLN A 193 -18.29 -7.85 6.53
N ARG A 194 -17.83 -7.31 7.67
CA ARG A 194 -18.60 -6.37 8.48
C ARG A 194 -18.98 -5.11 7.72
N LEU A 195 -18.08 -4.59 6.86
CA LEU A 195 -18.35 -3.43 6.01
C LEU A 195 -19.41 -3.75 4.95
N ALA A 196 -19.33 -4.92 4.31
CA ALA A 196 -20.30 -5.37 3.32
C ALA A 196 -21.69 -5.57 3.95
N GLU A 197 -21.78 -6.13 5.14
CA GLU A 197 -23.03 -6.32 5.89
C GLU A 197 -23.64 -4.98 6.37
N SER A 198 -22.82 -3.99 6.67
CA SER A 198 -23.32 -2.68 7.11
C SER A 198 -24.08 -1.90 6.02
N ASN A 199 -23.75 -2.14 4.75
CA ASN A 199 -24.45 -1.61 3.59
C ASN A 199 -24.25 -2.54 2.38
N PRO A 200 -25.07 -3.59 2.24
CA PRO A 200 -24.92 -4.61 1.19
C PRO A 200 -25.04 -4.05 -0.22
N GLU A 201 -25.95 -3.09 -0.45
CA GLU A 201 -26.16 -2.47 -1.76
C GLU A 201 -24.90 -1.72 -2.24
N LYS A 202 -24.22 -1.02 -1.33
CA LYS A 202 -23.04 -0.23 -1.64
C LYS A 202 -21.78 -1.09 -1.71
N PHE A 203 -21.56 -1.95 -0.73
CA PHE A 203 -20.29 -2.62 -0.50
C PHE A 203 -20.28 -4.11 -0.83
N GLY A 204 -21.45 -4.78 -0.86
CA GLY A 204 -21.52 -6.23 -1.08
C GLY A 204 -20.85 -6.68 -2.37
N LYS A 205 -20.98 -5.91 -3.45
CA LYS A 205 -20.36 -6.21 -4.75
C LYS A 205 -18.82 -6.23 -4.73
N PHE A 206 -18.19 -5.58 -3.76
CA PHE A 206 -16.73 -5.52 -3.65
C PHE A 206 -16.13 -6.64 -2.80
N LEU A 207 -16.94 -7.32 -1.98
CA LEU A 207 -16.46 -8.29 -0.98
C LEU A 207 -15.61 -9.41 -1.59
N LYS A 208 -16.03 -9.95 -2.75
CA LYS A 208 -15.25 -10.98 -3.45
C LYS A 208 -13.87 -10.47 -3.87
N GLY A 209 -13.80 -9.25 -4.44
CA GLY A 209 -12.54 -8.63 -4.84
C GLY A 209 -11.62 -8.36 -3.66
N TRP A 210 -12.17 -7.86 -2.55
CA TRP A 210 -11.43 -7.63 -1.31
C TRP A 210 -10.85 -8.93 -0.73
N ASN A 211 -11.65 -10.01 -0.67
CA ASN A 211 -11.18 -11.30 -0.19
C ASN A 211 -10.10 -11.89 -1.10
N ASN A 212 -10.26 -11.83 -2.42
CA ASN A 212 -9.22 -12.27 -3.37
C ASN A 212 -7.90 -11.51 -3.16
N ARG A 213 -7.97 -10.19 -2.88
CA ARG A 213 -6.77 -9.42 -2.56
C ARG A 213 -6.09 -9.94 -1.28
N VAL A 214 -6.85 -10.18 -0.22
CA VAL A 214 -6.30 -10.74 1.03
C VAL A 214 -5.67 -12.11 0.78
N ASP A 215 -6.33 -12.98 0.00
CA ASP A 215 -5.82 -14.32 -0.33
C ASP A 215 -4.51 -14.26 -1.12
N SER A 216 -4.32 -13.24 -1.96
CA SER A 216 -3.08 -13.05 -2.72
C SER A 216 -1.87 -12.61 -1.87
N LEU A 217 -2.08 -12.28 -0.59
CA LEU A 217 -1.07 -11.78 0.34
C LEU A 217 -0.61 -12.86 1.35
N ILE A 218 -1.24 -14.04 1.35
CA ILE A 218 -0.86 -15.19 2.16
C ILE A 218 0.45 -15.79 1.65
#